data_2b139fa84b9f4cca9aae8abf36c26a35
#
_entry.id   2b139fa84b9f4cca9aae8abf36c26a35
#
_cell.length_a   1.000
_cell.length_b   1.000
_cell.length_c   1.000
_cell.angle_alpha   90.00
_cell.angle_beta   90.00
_cell.angle_gamma   90.00
#
_symmetry.space_group_name_H-M   'P 1'
#
loop_
_entity.id
_entity.type
_entity.pdbx_description
1 polymer ?
#
loop_
_entity_poly.entity_id
_entity_poly.type
_entity_poly.pdbx_seq_one_letter_code
_entity_poly.pdbx_strand_id
1 'polypeptide(L)'
;VTEFNGPLFFIPKSHKYGSAPSKLDTITTNYPLWVVNQQTVRDLVKENGIVSARGRAGTALIFVDNLVHGSAQNMSPMDRAIFSAILNPCDNAQTKFARPDYKHGRNFKPIKPSSVNSLLN
;
A
#
# COMPACT_ATOMS: atom_id res chain seq x y z
N VAL A 1 5.74 2.95 -14.45
CA VAL A 1 6.22 1.78 -13.69
C VAL A 1 6.18 0.57 -14.60
N THR A 2 7.28 -0.18 -14.65
CA THR A 2 7.49 -1.40 -15.42
C THR A 2 7.66 -2.60 -14.48
N GLU A 3 7.87 -3.80 -15.04
CA GLU A 3 8.22 -4.98 -14.25
C GLU A 3 9.56 -4.86 -13.52
N PHE A 4 10.48 -4.03 -14.03
CA PHE A 4 11.90 -4.03 -13.61
C PHE A 4 12.24 -2.92 -12.62
N ASN A 5 11.47 -1.85 -12.55
CA ASN A 5 11.74 -0.74 -11.64
C ASN A 5 10.96 -0.78 -10.32
N GLY A 6 10.70 -2.00 -9.82
CA GLY A 6 10.14 -2.22 -8.50
C GLY A 6 8.63 -1.96 -8.39
N PRO A 7 7.78 -2.58 -9.23
CA PRO A 7 6.34 -2.40 -9.14
C PRO A 7 5.77 -2.94 -7.83
N LEU A 8 4.60 -2.49 -7.44
CA LEU A 8 3.81 -3.17 -6.44
C LEU A 8 3.21 -4.45 -7.02
N PHE A 9 3.27 -5.52 -6.25
CA PHE A 9 2.58 -6.76 -6.51
C PHE A 9 1.40 -6.89 -5.56
N PHE A 10 0.31 -7.43 -6.06
CA PHE A 10 -0.92 -7.65 -5.30
C PHE A 10 -1.41 -9.08 -5.46
N ILE A 11 -2.00 -9.61 -4.39
CA ILE A 11 -2.77 -10.85 -4.46
C ILE A 11 -4.25 -10.44 -4.56
N PRO A 12 -4.88 -10.56 -5.74
CA PRO A 12 -6.26 -10.17 -5.93
C PRO A 12 -7.18 -10.85 -4.92
N LYS A 13 -8.24 -10.14 -4.49
CA LYS A 13 -9.23 -10.64 -3.53
C LYS A 13 -8.71 -10.98 -2.13
N SER A 14 -7.42 -10.89 -1.84
CA SER A 14 -6.87 -11.22 -0.52
C SER A 14 -7.46 -10.40 0.62
N HIS A 15 -7.97 -9.19 0.36
CA HIS A 15 -8.69 -8.38 1.34
C HIS A 15 -9.96 -9.09 1.89
N LYS A 16 -10.55 -10.04 1.15
CA LYS A 16 -11.69 -10.84 1.60
C LYS A 16 -11.33 -11.86 2.67
N TYR A 17 -10.05 -12.19 2.79
CA TYR A 17 -9.53 -13.04 3.86
C TYR A 17 -9.55 -12.32 5.23
N GLY A 18 -9.71 -11.02 5.23
CA GLY A 18 -9.55 -10.18 6.43
C GLY A 18 -8.09 -9.81 6.68
N SER A 19 -7.72 -9.61 7.94
CA SER A 19 -6.33 -9.32 8.30
C SER A 19 -5.49 -10.58 8.20
N ALA A 20 -4.56 -10.62 7.27
CA ALA A 20 -3.64 -11.74 7.12
C ALA A 20 -2.68 -11.86 8.31
N PRO A 21 -2.41 -13.07 8.83
CA PRO A 21 -1.42 -13.27 9.89
C PRO A 21 -0.06 -12.71 9.49
N SER A 22 0.45 -11.77 10.26
CA SER A 22 1.71 -11.08 9.97
C SER A 22 2.54 -10.88 11.23
N LYS A 23 3.85 -10.74 11.06
CA LYS A 23 4.80 -10.39 12.12
C LYS A 23 5.65 -9.20 11.69
N LEU A 24 6.12 -8.43 12.68
CA LEU A 24 7.10 -7.39 12.42
C LEU A 24 8.46 -8.02 12.18
N ASP A 25 9.01 -7.83 11.01
CA ASP A 25 10.38 -8.21 10.67
C ASP A 25 11.29 -7.00 10.86
N THR A 26 12.32 -7.16 11.67
CA THR A 26 13.33 -6.14 11.98
C THR A 26 14.75 -6.59 11.60
N ILE A 27 14.87 -7.77 10.99
CA ILE A 27 16.17 -8.43 10.76
C ILE A 27 16.48 -8.53 9.26
N THR A 28 15.51 -8.98 8.45
CA THR A 28 15.75 -9.30 7.04
C THR A 28 15.46 -8.14 6.08
N THR A 29 14.95 -7.03 6.61
CA THR A 29 14.62 -5.82 5.83
C THR A 29 15.45 -4.62 6.30
N ASN A 30 15.73 -3.67 5.41
CA ASN A 30 16.48 -2.45 5.72
C ASN A 30 15.79 -1.54 6.74
N TYR A 31 14.51 -1.74 6.98
CA TYR A 31 13.69 -1.05 7.98
C TYR A 31 12.56 -1.98 8.44
N PRO A 32 12.00 -1.78 9.63
CA PRO A 32 10.95 -2.65 10.15
C PRO A 32 9.74 -2.72 9.25
N LEU A 33 9.35 -3.93 8.83
CA LEU A 33 8.19 -4.20 7.98
C LEU A 33 7.28 -5.26 8.60
N TRP A 34 5.99 -5.13 8.39
CA TRP A 34 5.03 -6.18 8.65
C TRP A 34 5.06 -7.19 7.49
N VAL A 35 5.44 -8.43 7.80
CA VAL A 35 5.56 -9.50 6.81
C VAL A 35 4.46 -10.52 7.04
N VAL A 36 3.66 -10.77 6.02
CA VAL A 36 2.61 -11.79 6.04
C VAL A 36 3.24 -13.18 6.09
N ASN A 37 2.62 -14.10 6.83
CA ASN A 37 3.07 -15.48 6.93
C ASN A 37 3.21 -16.12 5.54
N GLN A 38 4.34 -16.77 5.28
CA GLN A 38 4.65 -17.34 3.96
C GLN A 38 3.63 -18.38 3.50
N GLN A 39 3.11 -19.21 4.42
CA GLN A 39 2.11 -20.21 4.05
C GLN A 39 0.82 -19.54 3.60
N THR A 40 0.38 -18.50 4.33
CA THR A 40 -0.78 -17.69 3.94
C THR A 40 -0.59 -17.07 2.55
N VAL A 41 0.61 -16.53 2.26
CA VAL A 41 0.89 -15.99 0.92
C VAL A 41 0.80 -17.07 -0.15
N ARG A 42 1.37 -18.26 0.08
CA ARG A 42 1.29 -19.40 -0.87
C ARG A 42 -0.15 -19.78 -1.17
N ASP A 43 -0.98 -19.91 -0.15
CA ASP A 43 -2.37 -20.33 -0.27
C ASP A 43 -3.20 -19.27 -1.03
N LEU A 44 -3.03 -18.01 -0.69
CA LEU A 44 -3.70 -16.89 -1.36
C LEU A 44 -3.27 -16.76 -2.84
N VAL A 45 -1.98 -16.95 -3.13
CA VAL A 45 -1.46 -16.93 -4.52
C VAL A 45 -1.97 -18.11 -5.30
N LYS A 46 -2.04 -19.32 -4.72
CA LYS A 46 -2.58 -20.50 -5.37
C LYS A 46 -4.04 -20.31 -5.78
N GLU A 47 -4.82 -19.63 -4.94
CA GLU A 47 -6.23 -19.38 -5.19
C GLU A 47 -6.49 -18.22 -6.16
N ASN A 48 -5.76 -17.11 -6.00
CA ASN A 48 -6.10 -15.84 -6.63
C ASN A 48 -5.04 -15.33 -7.62
N GLY A 49 -3.89 -16.00 -7.70
CA GLY A 49 -2.76 -15.53 -8.49
C GLY A 49 -2.07 -14.32 -7.86
N ILE A 50 -1.15 -13.74 -8.63
CA ILE A 50 -0.44 -12.51 -8.27
C ILE A 50 -0.40 -11.59 -9.49
N VAL A 51 -0.56 -10.29 -9.28
CA VAL A 51 -0.54 -9.29 -10.34
C VAL A 51 0.44 -8.17 -10.02
N SER A 52 1.06 -7.64 -11.05
CA SER A 52 1.98 -6.50 -10.98
C SER A 52 1.26 -5.22 -11.40
N ALA A 53 1.34 -4.19 -10.56
CA ALA A 53 0.81 -2.88 -10.88
C ALA A 53 1.78 -2.11 -11.77
N ARG A 54 1.48 -2.06 -13.05
CA ARG A 54 2.25 -1.33 -14.07
C ARG A 54 1.44 -0.18 -14.62
N GLY A 55 2.11 0.88 -15.05
CA GLY A 55 1.42 2.01 -15.65
C GLY A 55 2.36 3.15 -16.04
N ARG A 56 1.85 4.03 -16.88
CA ARG A 56 2.53 5.27 -17.28
C ARG A 56 2.48 6.30 -16.14
N ALA A 57 3.23 7.37 -16.28
CA ALA A 57 3.08 8.54 -15.39
C ALA A 57 1.63 9.01 -15.37
N GLY A 58 1.14 9.40 -14.20
CA GLY A 58 -0.26 9.78 -14.00
C GLY A 58 -1.23 8.62 -13.72
N THR A 59 -0.77 7.35 -13.77
CA THR A 59 -1.61 6.22 -13.34
C THR A 59 -1.88 6.30 -11.84
N ALA A 60 -3.14 6.23 -11.44
CA ALA A 60 -3.56 6.09 -10.05
C ALA A 60 -3.92 4.65 -9.73
N LEU A 61 -3.52 4.19 -8.55
CA LEU A 61 -3.83 2.87 -8.01
C LEU A 61 -4.51 3.06 -6.66
N ILE A 62 -5.72 2.52 -6.54
CA ILE A 62 -6.53 2.62 -5.32
C ILE A 62 -6.81 1.22 -4.80
N PHE A 63 -6.50 0.96 -3.55
CA PHE A 63 -6.75 -0.33 -2.91
C PHE A 63 -6.95 -0.17 -1.41
N VAL A 64 -7.55 -1.18 -0.78
CA VAL A 64 -7.74 -1.21 0.67
C VAL A 64 -6.48 -1.70 1.37
N ASP A 65 -6.25 -1.25 2.60
CA ASP A 65 -5.03 -1.48 3.38
C ASP A 65 -4.74 -2.96 3.67
N ASN A 66 -5.77 -3.78 3.84
CA ASN A 66 -5.66 -5.22 4.10
C ASN A 66 -5.50 -6.08 2.83
N LEU A 67 -5.42 -5.47 1.64
CA LEU A 67 -5.03 -6.20 0.43
C LEU A 67 -3.57 -6.61 0.55
N VAL A 68 -3.28 -7.92 0.50
CA VAL A 68 -1.90 -8.42 0.59
C VAL A 68 -1.11 -7.95 -0.62
N HIS A 69 -0.04 -7.22 -0.36
CA HIS A 69 0.79 -6.59 -1.36
C HIS A 69 2.25 -6.50 -0.90
N GLY A 70 3.12 -6.26 -1.84
CA GLY A 70 4.54 -6.04 -1.59
C GLY A 70 5.19 -5.35 -2.76
N SER A 71 6.43 -4.92 -2.61
CA SER A 71 7.17 -4.32 -3.70
C SER A 71 8.50 -5.04 -3.91
N ALA A 72 8.85 -5.28 -5.17
CA ALA A 72 10.19 -5.71 -5.52
C ALA A 72 11.16 -4.52 -5.45
N GLN A 73 12.45 -4.84 -5.36
CA GLN A 73 13.50 -3.84 -5.52
C GLN A 73 13.52 -3.30 -6.96
N ASN A 74 13.99 -2.07 -7.12
CA ASN A 74 14.27 -1.54 -8.44
C ASN A 74 15.57 -2.16 -8.94
N MET A 75 15.50 -2.99 -9.96
CA MET A 75 16.64 -3.65 -10.60
C MET A 75 16.99 -3.04 -11.96
N SER A 76 16.40 -1.89 -12.28
CA SER A 76 16.62 -1.17 -13.52
C SER A 76 17.37 0.15 -13.28
N PRO A 77 17.97 0.75 -14.29
CA PRO A 77 18.54 2.09 -14.20
C PRO A 77 17.50 3.22 -14.19
N MET A 78 16.21 2.88 -14.27
CA MET A 78 15.11 3.85 -14.33
C MET A 78 14.58 4.19 -12.95
N ASP A 79 14.41 5.47 -12.68
CA ASP A 79 13.79 5.93 -11.44
C ASP A 79 12.30 5.54 -11.35
N ARG A 80 11.83 5.41 -10.12
CA ARG A 80 10.42 5.24 -9.79
C ARG A 80 10.01 6.27 -8.74
N ALA A 81 9.26 7.26 -9.15
CA ALA A 81 8.62 8.20 -8.24
C ALA A 81 7.16 7.79 -7.99
N ILE A 82 6.74 7.75 -6.73
CA ILE A 82 5.37 7.44 -6.30
C ILE A 82 4.93 8.50 -5.31
N PHE A 83 3.73 9.03 -5.49
CA PHE A 83 2.99 9.72 -4.45
C PHE A 83 2.04 8.72 -3.79
N SER A 84 2.12 8.59 -2.47
CA SER A 84 1.24 7.70 -1.71
C SER A 84 0.42 8.53 -0.72
N ALA A 85 -0.91 8.36 -0.76
CA ALA A 85 -1.83 8.95 0.20
C ALA A 85 -2.62 7.84 0.89
N ILE A 86 -2.59 7.85 2.23
CA ILE A 86 -3.41 6.95 3.04
C ILE A 86 -4.64 7.73 3.49
N LEU A 87 -5.80 7.29 3.03
CA LEU A 87 -7.08 7.93 3.33
C LEU A 87 -7.91 7.04 4.23
N ASN A 88 -8.66 7.66 5.13
CA ASN A 88 -9.60 6.97 6.01
C ASN A 88 -10.96 7.66 5.90
N PRO A 89 -12.08 6.88 5.84
CA PRO A 89 -13.41 7.46 5.90
C PRO A 89 -13.62 8.28 7.17
N CYS A 90 -14.37 9.38 7.08
CA CYS A 90 -14.61 10.27 8.22
C CYS A 90 -15.36 9.59 9.35
N ASP A 91 -16.24 8.62 9.03
CA ASP A 91 -17.01 7.80 9.98
C ASP A 91 -16.16 6.71 10.65
N ASN A 92 -14.94 6.47 10.15
CA ASN A 92 -13.95 5.55 10.75
C ASN A 92 -12.84 6.31 11.50
N ALA A 93 -13.14 7.47 12.06
CA ALA A 93 -12.16 8.24 12.82
C ALA A 93 -11.71 7.48 14.07
N GLN A 94 -10.40 7.39 14.29
CA GLN A 94 -9.88 6.76 15.50
C GLN A 94 -10.15 7.61 16.74
N THR A 95 -10.61 6.97 17.81
CA THR A 95 -10.83 7.59 19.12
C THR A 95 -9.74 7.27 20.13
N LYS A 96 -8.93 6.22 19.85
CA LYS A 96 -7.80 5.81 20.69
C LYS A 96 -6.54 5.72 19.84
N PHE A 97 -5.46 6.34 20.30
CA PHE A 97 -4.20 6.44 19.57
C PHE A 97 -3.13 5.64 20.29
N ALA A 98 -2.70 4.52 19.68
CA ALA A 98 -1.59 3.70 20.18
C ALA A 98 -0.22 4.17 19.63
N ARG A 99 -0.20 5.07 18.64
CA ARG A 99 1.02 5.56 17.99
C ARG A 99 1.22 7.05 18.24
N PRO A 100 2.46 7.53 18.27
CA PRO A 100 2.75 8.97 18.35
C PRO A 100 2.14 9.74 17.19
N ASP A 101 1.88 11.03 17.39
CA ASP A 101 1.23 11.92 16.43
C ASP A 101 1.99 12.03 15.09
N TYR A 102 3.31 12.05 15.13
CA TYR A 102 4.15 12.09 13.92
C TYR A 102 4.07 10.83 13.06
N LYS A 103 3.55 9.71 13.61
CA LYS A 103 3.30 8.46 12.87
C LYS A 103 1.84 8.27 12.48
N HIS A 104 0.95 9.07 13.03
CA HIS A 104 -0.47 8.94 12.81
C HIS A 104 -1.12 10.31 12.94
N GLY A 105 -1.41 10.93 11.81
CA GLY A 105 -2.06 12.24 11.77
C GLY A 105 -3.42 12.22 12.47
N ARG A 106 -3.70 13.26 13.25
CA ARG A 106 -4.94 13.41 14.03
C ARG A 106 -5.89 14.45 13.48
N ASN A 107 -5.66 14.83 12.23
CA ASN A 107 -6.55 15.74 11.53
C ASN A 107 -7.66 14.94 10.83
N PHE A 108 -8.84 14.97 11.40
CA PHE A 108 -10.04 14.27 10.88
C PHE A 108 -10.97 15.19 10.10
N LYS A 109 -10.50 16.37 9.71
CA LYS A 109 -11.31 17.25 8.84
C LYS A 109 -11.45 16.61 7.46
N PRO A 110 -12.69 16.55 6.92
CA PRO A 110 -12.90 16.04 5.57
C PRO A 110 -12.07 16.80 4.54
N ILE A 111 -11.41 16.05 3.66
CA ILE A 111 -10.72 16.63 2.51
C ILE A 111 -11.79 17.07 1.51
N LYS A 112 -11.73 18.34 1.11
CA LYS A 112 -12.59 18.88 0.05
C LYS A 112 -11.85 18.79 -1.27
N PRO A 113 -12.53 18.32 -2.34
CA PRO A 113 -11.93 18.35 -3.67
C PRO A 113 -11.57 19.79 -4.07
N SER A 114 -10.41 19.96 -4.67
CA SER A 114 -10.03 21.20 -5.33
C SER A 114 -10.69 21.31 -6.71
N SER A 115 -10.65 22.49 -7.30
CA SER A 115 -11.08 22.67 -8.69
C SER A 115 -10.21 21.86 -9.65
N VAL A 116 -10.75 21.49 -10.79
CA VAL A 116 -10.00 20.84 -11.86
C VAL A 116 -8.80 21.72 -12.24
N ASN A 117 -7.64 21.10 -12.41
CA ASN A 117 -6.38 21.77 -12.76
C ASN A 117 -5.79 22.70 -11.67
N SER A 118 -6.20 22.60 -10.43
CA SER A 118 -5.66 23.42 -9.33
C SER A 118 -4.15 23.24 -9.08
N LEU A 119 -3.55 22.19 -9.61
CA LEU A 119 -2.09 21.94 -9.53
C LEU A 119 -1.32 22.57 -10.73
N LEU A 120 -2.01 23.12 -11.71
CA LEU A 120 -1.41 23.71 -12.92
C LEU A 120 -1.34 25.24 -12.86
N ASN A 121 -1.80 25.83 -11.76
CA ASN A 121 -1.82 27.29 -11.52
C ASN A 121 -0.76 27.67 -10.50
#